data_87024c8cbbaac61e19235769aead5038
#
_entry.id   87024c8cbbaac61e19235769aead5038
#
_cell.length_a   1.000
_cell.length_b   1.000
_cell.length_c   1.000
_cell.angle_alpha   90.00
_cell.angle_beta   90.00
_cell.angle_gamma   90.00
#
_symmetry.space_group_name_H-M   'P 1'
#
loop_
_entity.id
_entity.type
_entity.pdbx_description
1 polymer ?
#
loop_
_entity_poly.entity_id
_entity_poly.type
_entity_poly.pdbx_seq_one_letter_code
_entity_poly.pdbx_strand_id
1 'polypeptide(L)'
;MEELYMKKQAKILVHPSFKIGKISPRLYGAFLEPIGTMVNGSMYNPKHPTAEKHGFRQDFIDALKATGLPTVRLPGGNFVSGWDWKDSIGPKENRKTHLDLAWFQYIPNDVGHDEYLQWAELVGFEPMYTINLGTGDIKDAIGIVDYTNHKGGTYWSDLRRKYGHESPYGVKTWYLGNEMDGPWQIASWEKDPRGYGVRANEVSKAMKWVDPTIETVACVSSSPFLAHYPQWDLEVLQECYESVDYVSLHHYHSAPEGDYAALLGGSVFFEDYINTEIALCDFVQTKLRSPRKMMLSFDEYGTSIRPHGELHPGFGPHNLYDAYYNFDPSREYILHDPDNMGESRHPRGG
;
A
#
# COMPACT_ATOMS: atom_id res chain seq x y z
N MET A 1 -40.75 -22.38 9.13
CA MET A 1 -39.89 -23.35 8.47
C MET A 1 -38.49 -23.11 9.02
N GLU A 2 -38.06 -23.96 9.94
CA GLU A 2 -36.69 -23.93 10.44
C GLU A 2 -35.78 -24.46 9.33
N GLU A 3 -35.00 -23.59 8.69
CA GLU A 3 -33.88 -24.03 7.89
C GLU A 3 -32.89 -24.73 8.81
N LEU A 4 -32.76 -26.03 8.63
CA LEU A 4 -31.74 -26.83 9.28
C LEU A 4 -30.36 -26.25 8.90
N TYR A 5 -29.75 -25.52 9.80
CA TYR A 5 -28.32 -25.23 9.76
C TYR A 5 -27.57 -26.57 9.83
N MET A 6 -27.25 -27.16 8.69
CA MET A 6 -26.35 -28.30 8.65
C MET A 6 -24.99 -27.83 9.18
N LYS A 7 -24.61 -28.28 10.37
CA LYS A 7 -23.27 -28.07 10.89
C LYS A 7 -22.28 -28.71 9.94
N LYS A 8 -21.54 -27.90 9.20
CA LYS A 8 -20.42 -28.37 8.40
C LYS A 8 -19.28 -28.76 9.35
N GLN A 9 -18.69 -29.92 9.13
CA GLN A 9 -17.53 -30.39 9.87
C GLN A 9 -16.28 -30.19 9.02
N ALA A 10 -15.24 -29.62 9.61
CA ALA A 10 -13.92 -29.51 9.02
C ALA A 10 -12.90 -30.20 9.93
N LYS A 11 -11.86 -30.78 9.33
CA LYS A 11 -10.73 -31.38 10.03
C LYS A 11 -9.45 -30.71 9.61
N ILE A 12 -8.74 -30.13 10.55
CA ILE A 12 -7.42 -29.55 10.34
C ILE A 12 -6.38 -30.50 10.95
N LEU A 13 -5.40 -30.90 10.14
CA LEU A 13 -4.27 -31.72 10.59
C LEU A 13 -3.03 -30.82 10.63
N VAL A 14 -2.46 -30.65 11.81
CA VAL A 14 -1.23 -29.90 12.03
C VAL A 14 -0.18 -30.86 12.59
N HIS A 15 0.99 -30.89 11.95
CA HIS A 15 2.11 -31.70 12.44
C HIS A 15 3.40 -30.88 12.45
N PRO A 16 4.16 -30.85 13.57
CA PRO A 16 5.35 -30.02 13.71
C PRO A 16 6.46 -30.29 12.68
N SER A 17 6.48 -31.48 12.08
CA SER A 17 7.46 -31.84 11.04
C SER A 17 7.08 -31.32 9.65
N PHE A 18 5.86 -30.87 9.45
CA PHE A 18 5.40 -30.31 8.16
C PHE A 18 5.57 -28.78 8.16
N LYS A 19 6.83 -28.34 8.29
CA LYS A 19 7.18 -26.93 8.20
C LYS A 19 7.43 -26.57 6.75
N ILE A 20 6.65 -25.62 6.20
CA ILE A 20 6.81 -25.09 4.85
C ILE A 20 7.90 -24.00 4.84
N GLY A 21 7.89 -23.12 5.83
CA GLY A 21 8.84 -22.01 5.91
C GLY A 21 8.68 -21.17 7.17
N LYS A 22 9.49 -20.14 7.29
CA LYS A 22 9.37 -19.12 8.33
C LYS A 22 8.49 -17.98 7.79
N ILE A 23 7.46 -17.63 8.55
CA ILE A 23 6.58 -16.50 8.22
C ILE A 23 7.36 -15.20 8.51
N SER A 24 7.42 -14.32 7.52
CA SER A 24 7.97 -12.96 7.71
C SER A 24 7.00 -12.13 8.56
N PRO A 25 7.47 -11.37 9.56
CA PRO A 25 6.60 -10.43 10.27
C PRO A 25 5.90 -9.42 9.34
N ARG A 26 6.52 -9.07 8.22
CA ARG A 26 5.94 -8.13 7.22
C ARG A 26 4.61 -8.62 6.63
N LEU A 27 4.30 -9.93 6.69
CA LEU A 27 2.99 -10.46 6.31
C LEU A 27 1.84 -10.01 7.24
N TYR A 28 2.16 -9.48 8.41
CA TYR A 28 1.18 -8.97 9.38
C TYR A 28 1.06 -7.44 9.32
N GLY A 29 1.40 -6.84 8.18
CA GLY A 29 1.34 -5.41 7.94
C GLY A 29 -0.06 -4.87 7.68
N ALA A 30 -0.12 -3.56 7.46
CA ALA A 30 -1.33 -2.86 7.05
C ALA A 30 -1.02 -1.86 5.94
N PHE A 31 -2.07 -1.31 5.34
CA PHE A 31 -2.02 -0.27 4.33
C PHE A 31 -2.76 0.98 4.81
N LEU A 32 -2.21 2.15 4.55
CA LEU A 32 -2.79 3.44 4.91
C LEU A 32 -2.77 4.41 3.73
N GLU A 33 -3.94 4.93 3.38
CA GLU A 33 -4.13 5.94 2.34
C GLU A 33 -5.12 7.02 2.81
N PRO A 34 -4.97 8.30 2.43
CA PRO A 34 -5.93 9.34 2.76
C PRO A 34 -7.21 9.21 1.93
N ILE A 35 -8.01 8.19 2.20
CA ILE A 35 -9.35 7.98 1.65
C ILE A 35 -10.38 8.45 2.68
N GLY A 36 -11.27 9.35 2.28
CA GLY A 36 -12.30 9.89 3.17
C GLY A 36 -11.71 10.44 4.48
N THR A 37 -12.13 9.91 5.62
CA THR A 37 -11.69 10.37 6.95
C THR A 37 -10.54 9.56 7.53
N MET A 38 -9.96 8.63 6.78
CA MET A 38 -8.99 7.68 7.32
C MET A 38 -7.77 8.37 7.94
N VAL A 39 -7.09 9.22 7.19
CA VAL A 39 -5.96 9.99 7.68
C VAL A 39 -6.45 11.21 8.45
N ASN A 40 -7.24 12.08 7.78
CA ASN A 40 -7.75 13.31 8.39
C ASN A 40 -9.09 13.03 9.09
N GLY A 41 -9.02 12.61 10.34
CA GLY A 41 -10.18 12.25 11.17
C GLY A 41 -9.89 11.08 12.10
N SER A 42 -9.56 9.91 11.54
CA SER A 42 -9.27 8.72 12.35
C SER A 42 -7.84 8.71 12.88
N MET A 43 -6.83 8.92 12.04
CA MET A 43 -5.43 8.97 12.46
C MET A 43 -5.07 10.32 13.09
N TYR A 44 -5.41 11.41 12.39
CA TYR A 44 -5.07 12.79 12.76
C TYR A 44 -6.32 13.63 12.94
N ASN A 45 -6.53 14.10 14.17
CA ASN A 45 -7.59 15.02 14.52
C ASN A 45 -7.17 15.84 15.75
N PRO A 46 -6.55 17.02 15.57
CA PRO A 46 -6.04 17.82 16.69
C PRO A 46 -7.14 18.36 17.63
N LYS A 47 -8.42 18.25 17.25
CA LYS A 47 -9.55 18.64 18.09
C LYS A 47 -10.19 17.45 18.83
N HIS A 48 -9.69 16.22 18.58
CA HIS A 48 -10.23 15.04 19.27
C HIS A 48 -9.87 15.06 20.76
N PRO A 49 -10.73 14.59 21.66
CA PRO A 49 -10.45 14.55 23.11
C PRO A 49 -9.19 13.77 23.49
N THR A 50 -8.81 12.78 22.67
CA THR A 50 -7.59 11.97 22.87
C THR A 50 -6.41 12.45 22.03
N ALA A 51 -6.49 13.62 21.37
CA ALA A 51 -5.38 14.12 20.57
C ALA A 51 -4.13 14.32 21.43
N GLU A 52 -3.01 13.69 21.00
CA GLU A 52 -1.71 13.95 21.60
C GLU A 52 -1.13 15.30 21.08
N LYS A 53 0.03 15.70 21.57
CA LYS A 53 0.62 17.05 21.31
C LYS A 53 0.85 17.41 19.84
N HIS A 54 0.96 16.41 18.93
CA HIS A 54 1.15 16.64 17.50
C HIS A 54 -0.16 16.58 16.70
N GLY A 55 -1.28 16.23 17.36
CA GLY A 55 -2.61 16.16 16.76
C GLY A 55 -3.05 14.75 16.33
N PHE A 56 -2.24 13.73 16.57
CA PHE A 56 -2.64 12.35 16.35
C PHE A 56 -3.56 11.86 17.46
N ARG A 57 -4.51 11.01 17.12
CA ARG A 57 -5.41 10.40 18.11
C ARG A 57 -4.67 9.33 18.91
N GLN A 58 -4.55 9.53 20.23
CA GLN A 58 -3.86 8.60 21.12
C GLN A 58 -4.61 7.26 21.23
N ASP A 59 -5.94 7.28 21.24
CA ASP A 59 -6.76 6.06 21.26
C ASP A 59 -6.50 5.17 20.03
N PHE A 60 -6.31 5.78 18.86
CA PHE A 60 -5.96 5.08 17.63
C PHE A 60 -4.53 4.50 17.69
N ILE A 61 -3.57 5.28 18.18
CA ILE A 61 -2.19 4.82 18.41
C ILE A 61 -2.18 3.62 19.37
N ASP A 62 -2.92 3.70 20.47
CA ASP A 62 -2.94 2.64 21.50
C ASP A 62 -3.59 1.36 20.95
N ALA A 63 -4.65 1.49 20.15
CA ALA A 63 -5.28 0.35 19.50
C ALA A 63 -4.30 -0.36 18.55
N LEU A 64 -3.58 0.38 17.71
CA LEU A 64 -2.59 -0.20 16.80
C LEU A 64 -1.41 -0.84 17.53
N LYS A 65 -0.90 -0.21 18.60
CA LYS A 65 0.13 -0.82 19.46
C LYS A 65 -0.33 -2.14 20.05
N ALA A 66 -1.60 -2.23 20.46
CA ALA A 66 -2.14 -3.46 21.03
C ALA A 66 -2.21 -4.62 20.02
N THR A 67 -2.28 -4.34 18.72
CA THR A 67 -2.21 -5.38 17.67
C THR A 67 -0.82 -5.92 17.44
N GLY A 68 0.22 -5.17 17.85
CA GLY A 68 1.61 -5.51 17.55
C GLY A 68 1.95 -5.35 16.06
N LEU A 69 1.28 -4.45 15.37
CA LEU A 69 1.44 -4.16 13.94
C LEU A 69 2.92 -3.92 13.57
N PRO A 70 3.53 -4.76 12.74
CA PRO A 70 4.98 -4.69 12.48
C PRO A 70 5.34 -3.68 11.39
N THR A 71 4.45 -3.44 10.42
CA THR A 71 4.73 -2.57 9.28
C THR A 71 3.45 -1.98 8.71
N VAL A 72 3.56 -0.77 8.12
CA VAL A 72 2.46 -0.12 7.38
C VAL A 72 3.00 0.43 6.06
N ARG A 73 2.32 0.09 4.97
CA ARG A 73 2.54 0.72 3.66
C ARG A 73 1.78 2.05 3.62
N LEU A 74 2.49 3.14 3.37
CA LEU A 74 1.96 4.51 3.38
C LEU A 74 2.76 5.40 2.40
N PRO A 75 2.36 6.62 2.04
CA PRO A 75 1.10 7.29 2.39
C PRO A 75 -0.08 6.88 1.50
N GLY A 76 0.00 5.79 0.80
CA GLY A 76 -1.11 5.31 0.01
C GLY A 76 -0.67 4.52 -1.20
N GLY A 77 -1.60 4.25 -1.91
CA GLY A 77 -2.31 3.83 -3.05
C GLY A 77 -2.39 4.90 -4.14
N ASN A 78 -3.57 5.01 -4.76
CA ASN A 78 -3.80 5.89 -5.91
C ASN A 78 -3.51 7.37 -5.61
N PHE A 79 -3.68 7.79 -4.37
CA PHE A 79 -3.37 9.13 -3.89
C PHE A 79 -1.95 9.60 -4.27
N VAL A 80 -0.93 8.74 -4.14
CA VAL A 80 0.46 9.16 -4.31
C VAL A 80 0.78 9.58 -5.75
N SER A 81 0.06 9.06 -6.75
CA SER A 81 0.33 9.34 -8.16
C SER A 81 0.14 10.81 -8.55
N GLY A 82 -0.60 11.58 -7.75
CA GLY A 82 -0.79 13.03 -7.92
C GLY A 82 -0.23 13.88 -6.79
N TRP A 83 0.42 13.29 -5.79
CA TRP A 83 0.88 14.00 -4.60
C TRP A 83 2.35 14.41 -4.66
N ASP A 84 2.63 15.69 -4.40
CA ASP A 84 4.00 16.20 -4.25
C ASP A 84 4.39 16.26 -2.77
N TRP A 85 5.27 15.37 -2.33
CA TRP A 85 5.75 15.31 -0.96
C TRP A 85 6.39 16.62 -0.49
N LYS A 86 6.97 17.41 -1.40
CA LYS A 86 7.63 18.71 -1.07
C LYS A 86 6.65 19.75 -0.61
N ASP A 87 5.41 19.69 -1.06
CA ASP A 87 4.33 20.58 -0.62
C ASP A 87 3.77 20.22 0.77
N SER A 88 4.22 19.09 1.33
CA SER A 88 3.73 18.53 2.59
C SER A 88 4.73 18.59 3.75
N ILE A 89 5.92 19.16 3.53
CA ILE A 89 6.96 19.30 4.57
C ILE A 89 7.04 20.72 5.11
N GLY A 90 7.67 20.90 6.29
CA GLY A 90 7.85 22.19 6.93
C GLY A 90 6.60 22.72 7.64
N PRO A 91 6.58 24.01 7.98
CA PRO A 91 5.48 24.61 8.75
C PRO A 91 4.13 24.48 8.04
N LYS A 92 3.11 24.00 8.77
CA LYS A 92 1.78 23.66 8.19
C LYS A 92 1.10 24.86 7.54
N GLU A 93 1.30 26.06 8.09
CA GLU A 93 0.76 27.32 7.54
C GLU A 93 1.30 27.68 6.15
N ASN A 94 2.40 27.06 5.73
CA ASN A 94 3.00 27.29 4.41
C ASN A 94 2.68 26.17 3.41
N ARG A 95 2.00 25.12 3.86
CA ARG A 95 1.68 23.96 3.00
C ARG A 95 0.51 24.27 2.08
N LYS A 96 0.55 23.70 0.90
CA LYS A 96 -0.50 23.93 -0.10
C LYS A 96 -1.63 22.93 0.05
N THR A 97 -2.85 23.40 -0.10
CA THR A 97 -4.01 22.53 -0.26
C THR A 97 -4.16 22.14 -1.73
N HIS A 98 -4.26 20.86 -2.00
CA HIS A 98 -4.45 20.31 -3.33
C HIS A 98 -5.78 19.60 -3.47
N LEU A 99 -6.30 19.58 -4.71
CA LEU A 99 -7.35 18.63 -5.08
C LEU A 99 -6.70 17.28 -5.37
N ASP A 100 -7.01 16.29 -4.57
CA ASP A 100 -6.67 14.91 -4.86
C ASP A 100 -7.56 14.38 -5.98
N LEU A 101 -6.94 13.94 -7.07
CA LEU A 101 -7.65 13.44 -8.25
C LEU A 101 -7.94 11.94 -8.20
N ALA A 102 -7.39 11.23 -7.22
CA ALA A 102 -7.71 9.83 -7.00
C ALA A 102 -9.07 9.67 -6.29
N TRP A 103 -9.28 10.44 -5.21
CA TRP A 103 -10.47 10.32 -4.34
C TRP A 103 -11.34 11.58 -4.34
N PHE A 104 -11.02 12.56 -5.19
CA PHE A 104 -11.80 13.81 -5.39
C PHE A 104 -12.07 14.58 -4.10
N GLN A 105 -11.05 14.71 -3.27
CA GLN A 105 -11.10 15.40 -1.98
C GLN A 105 -10.04 16.49 -1.89
N TYR A 106 -10.21 17.45 -0.97
CA TYR A 106 -9.20 18.44 -0.69
C TYR A 106 -8.18 17.91 0.33
N ILE A 107 -6.91 17.97 -0.01
CA ILE A 107 -5.80 17.57 0.85
C ILE A 107 -5.08 18.82 1.33
N PRO A 108 -5.23 19.23 2.61
CA PRO A 108 -4.58 20.41 3.16
C PRO A 108 -3.09 20.16 3.48
N ASN A 109 -2.62 18.94 3.38
CA ASN A 109 -1.28 18.50 3.80
C ASN A 109 -0.99 18.74 5.30
N ASP A 110 -2.00 18.77 6.15
CA ASP A 110 -1.82 18.80 7.62
C ASP A 110 -1.07 17.56 8.12
N VAL A 111 -1.31 16.43 7.45
CA VAL A 111 -0.50 15.22 7.55
C VAL A 111 0.31 15.12 6.26
N GLY A 112 1.61 15.31 6.38
CA GLY A 112 2.55 15.24 5.28
C GLY A 112 3.62 14.19 5.51
N HIS A 113 4.72 14.28 4.75
CA HIS A 113 5.80 13.30 4.81
C HIS A 113 6.34 13.10 6.24
N ASP A 114 6.62 14.19 6.95
CA ASP A 114 7.13 14.12 8.32
C ASP A 114 6.10 13.53 9.29
N GLU A 115 4.83 13.91 9.17
CA GLU A 115 3.79 13.41 10.08
C GLU A 115 3.54 11.91 9.89
N TYR A 116 3.56 11.39 8.67
CA TYR A 116 3.46 9.93 8.44
C TYR A 116 4.59 9.17 9.14
N LEU A 117 5.82 9.67 9.05
CA LEU A 117 6.98 9.01 9.65
C LEU A 117 7.03 9.20 11.17
N GLN A 118 6.65 10.37 11.68
CA GLN A 118 6.48 10.58 13.13
C GLN A 118 5.40 9.67 13.72
N TRP A 119 4.31 9.47 12.99
CA TRP A 119 3.27 8.55 13.42
C TRP A 119 3.78 7.11 13.45
N ALA A 120 4.58 6.70 12.46
CA ALA A 120 5.24 5.40 12.48
C ALA A 120 6.13 5.21 13.72
N GLU A 121 6.91 6.22 14.09
CA GLU A 121 7.72 6.22 15.32
C GLU A 121 6.85 6.15 16.58
N LEU A 122 5.75 6.91 16.63
CA LEU A 122 4.82 6.91 17.76
C LEU A 122 4.13 5.57 17.97
N VAL A 123 3.69 4.91 16.89
CA VAL A 123 3.07 3.58 16.95
C VAL A 123 4.11 2.49 17.14
N GLY A 124 5.27 2.61 16.48
CA GLY A 124 6.38 1.66 16.60
C GLY A 124 6.40 0.59 15.51
N PHE A 125 5.93 0.90 14.30
CA PHE A 125 6.01 0.02 13.13
C PHE A 125 7.08 0.47 12.13
N GLU A 126 7.52 -0.44 11.26
CA GLU A 126 8.38 -0.14 10.11
C GLU A 126 7.54 0.48 8.98
N PRO A 127 7.81 1.71 8.53
CA PRO A 127 7.12 2.27 7.38
C PRO A 127 7.63 1.66 6.07
N MET A 128 6.70 1.24 5.22
CA MET A 128 6.92 0.85 3.83
C MET A 128 6.37 1.98 2.96
N TYR A 129 7.25 2.74 2.31
CA TYR A 129 6.89 4.05 1.77
C TYR A 129 6.68 4.01 0.25
N THR A 130 5.53 4.49 -0.21
CA THR A 130 5.22 4.61 -1.63
C THR A 130 5.57 6.01 -2.15
N ILE A 131 6.34 6.08 -3.23
CA ILE A 131 6.68 7.34 -3.90
C ILE A 131 5.80 7.58 -5.13
N ASN A 132 5.68 8.84 -5.52
CA ASN A 132 4.97 9.24 -6.72
C ASN A 132 5.80 8.92 -7.99
N LEU A 133 5.41 7.91 -8.77
CA LEU A 133 5.90 7.66 -10.13
C LEU A 133 4.85 7.93 -11.21
N GLY A 134 3.71 8.48 -10.86
CA GLY A 134 2.74 9.03 -11.81
C GLY A 134 3.24 10.37 -12.33
N THR A 135 3.04 11.43 -11.58
CA THR A 135 3.44 12.80 -11.95
C THR A 135 4.83 13.21 -11.47
N GLY A 136 5.42 12.48 -10.50
CA GLY A 136 6.76 12.74 -9.98
C GLY A 136 7.88 12.28 -10.93
N ASP A 137 9.10 12.74 -10.69
CA ASP A 137 10.26 12.41 -11.49
C ASP A 137 11.41 11.77 -10.68
N ILE A 138 12.52 11.43 -11.35
CA ILE A 138 13.72 10.87 -10.70
C ILE A 138 14.29 11.82 -9.63
N LYS A 139 14.20 13.12 -9.84
CA LYS A 139 14.72 14.10 -8.86
C LYS A 139 13.87 14.10 -7.60
N ASP A 140 12.56 13.90 -7.74
CA ASP A 140 11.65 13.76 -6.60
C ASP A 140 11.98 12.52 -5.79
N ALA A 141 12.22 11.40 -6.46
CA ALA A 141 12.61 10.14 -5.82
C ALA A 141 13.98 10.23 -5.11
N ILE A 142 14.97 10.86 -5.73
CA ILE A 142 16.27 11.14 -5.09
C ILE A 142 16.07 12.05 -3.89
N GLY A 143 15.30 13.12 -4.05
CA GLY A 143 15.08 14.14 -3.02
C GLY A 143 14.37 13.59 -1.79
N ILE A 144 13.36 12.73 -1.96
CA ILE A 144 12.64 12.16 -0.82
C ILE A 144 13.53 11.17 -0.02
N VAL A 145 14.37 10.37 -0.69
CA VAL A 145 15.31 9.47 0.02
C VAL A 145 16.40 10.27 0.72
N ASP A 146 16.93 11.31 0.08
CA ASP A 146 17.91 12.21 0.69
C ASP A 146 17.32 12.91 1.93
N TYR A 147 16.10 13.44 1.82
CA TYR A 147 15.39 14.04 2.94
C TYR A 147 15.20 13.04 4.10
N THR A 148 14.78 11.83 3.78
CA THR A 148 14.34 10.83 4.76
C THR A 148 15.51 10.11 5.41
N ASN A 149 16.50 9.68 4.63
CA ASN A 149 17.52 8.72 5.08
C ASN A 149 18.94 9.30 5.18
N HIS A 150 19.24 10.43 4.51
CA HIS A 150 20.60 10.95 4.56
C HIS A 150 20.87 11.70 5.87
N LYS A 151 22.10 11.56 6.39
CA LYS A 151 22.47 12.07 7.73
C LYS A 151 22.47 13.58 7.84
N GLY A 152 22.86 14.30 6.78
CA GLY A 152 23.01 15.75 6.76
C GLY A 152 24.09 16.20 5.78
N GLY A 153 24.19 17.51 5.55
CA GLY A 153 25.15 18.10 4.62
C GLY A 153 24.66 18.22 3.18
N THR A 154 23.44 17.80 2.91
CA THR A 154 22.74 18.04 1.64
C THR A 154 21.57 18.99 1.86
N TYR A 155 21.06 19.58 0.77
CA TYR A 155 19.90 20.49 0.88
C TYR A 155 18.70 19.83 1.56
N TRP A 156 18.34 18.60 1.15
CA TRP A 156 17.16 17.92 1.64
C TRP A 156 17.34 17.40 3.07
N SER A 157 18.45 16.76 3.39
CA SER A 157 18.72 16.27 4.74
C SER A 157 18.86 17.41 5.78
N ASP A 158 19.46 18.55 5.38
CA ASP A 158 19.56 19.70 6.25
C ASP A 158 18.20 20.40 6.42
N LEU A 159 17.31 20.30 5.41
CA LEU A 159 15.94 20.81 5.51
C LEU A 159 15.11 19.98 6.50
N ARG A 160 15.20 18.63 6.50
CA ARG A 160 14.60 17.78 7.53
C ARG A 160 15.03 18.19 8.93
N ARG A 161 16.34 18.39 9.13
CA ARG A 161 16.90 18.81 10.42
C ARG A 161 16.37 20.18 10.84
N LYS A 162 16.31 21.11 9.90
CA LYS A 162 15.72 22.44 10.12
C LYS A 162 14.25 22.38 10.54
N TYR A 163 13.50 21.40 10.03
CA TYR A 163 12.09 21.18 10.35
C TYR A 163 11.88 20.37 11.63
N GLY A 164 12.95 20.00 12.32
CA GLY A 164 12.91 19.50 13.69
C GLY A 164 13.17 17.99 13.84
N HIS A 165 13.47 17.27 12.76
CA HIS A 165 13.87 15.87 12.84
C HIS A 165 15.38 15.71 12.55
N GLU A 166 16.18 15.69 13.61
CA GLU A 166 17.65 15.71 13.52
C GLU A 166 18.20 14.43 12.88
N SER A 167 17.74 13.25 13.31
CA SER A 167 18.19 11.96 12.81
C SER A 167 17.49 11.58 11.51
N PRO A 168 18.09 10.73 10.65
CA PRO A 168 17.34 10.06 9.57
C PRO A 168 16.18 9.22 10.12
N TYR A 169 15.07 9.18 9.40
CA TYR A 169 13.96 8.26 9.69
C TYR A 169 14.33 6.80 9.40
N GLY A 170 15.20 6.57 8.43
CA GLY A 170 15.74 5.25 8.12
C GLY A 170 14.72 4.31 7.46
N VAL A 171 13.86 4.82 6.61
CA VAL A 171 12.89 4.02 5.84
C VAL A 171 13.64 3.02 4.95
N LYS A 172 13.27 1.74 5.03
CA LYS A 172 13.97 0.65 4.34
C LYS A 172 13.31 0.25 3.04
N THR A 173 11.99 0.16 3.00
CA THR A 173 11.23 -0.36 1.87
C THR A 173 10.50 0.76 1.13
N TRP A 174 10.73 0.86 -0.18
CA TRP A 174 10.21 1.93 -1.03
C TRP A 174 9.49 1.37 -2.24
N TYR A 175 8.22 1.74 -2.39
CA TYR A 175 7.40 1.35 -3.53
C TYR A 175 7.53 2.37 -4.65
N LEU A 176 7.79 1.89 -5.85
CA LEU A 176 8.02 2.70 -7.05
C LEU A 176 6.70 2.99 -7.77
N GLY A 177 5.84 3.79 -7.14
CA GLY A 177 4.48 4.06 -7.58
C GLY A 177 3.47 3.10 -6.99
N ASN A 178 2.23 3.23 -7.43
CA ASN A 178 1.08 2.41 -7.06
C ASN A 178 0.26 2.06 -8.29
N GLU A 179 -0.06 0.77 -8.51
CA GLU A 179 -0.95 0.30 -9.58
C GLU A 179 -0.68 0.96 -10.94
N MET A 180 0.59 1.05 -11.32
CA MET A 180 1.00 1.83 -12.49
C MET A 180 0.47 1.27 -13.81
N ASP A 181 -0.05 0.06 -13.81
CA ASP A 181 -0.78 -0.59 -14.91
C ASP A 181 -2.26 -0.19 -14.99
N GLY A 182 -2.82 0.42 -13.92
CA GLY A 182 -4.23 0.70 -13.81
C GLY A 182 -4.69 1.85 -14.71
N PRO A 183 -5.77 1.70 -15.51
CA PRO A 183 -6.30 2.79 -16.34
C PRO A 183 -6.89 3.93 -15.51
N TRP A 184 -7.15 3.71 -14.23
CA TRP A 184 -7.63 4.71 -13.26
C TRP A 184 -6.52 5.59 -12.68
N GLN A 185 -5.26 5.24 -12.90
CA GLN A 185 -4.13 5.99 -12.35
C GLN A 185 -3.88 7.30 -13.08
N ILE A 186 -3.44 8.31 -12.34
CA ILE A 186 -2.88 9.53 -12.91
C ILE A 186 -1.53 9.16 -13.55
N ALA A 187 -1.37 9.52 -14.82
CA ALA A 187 -0.18 9.17 -15.61
C ALA A 187 0.10 7.65 -15.65
N SER A 188 -0.97 6.87 -15.90
CA SER A 188 -0.93 5.41 -16.05
C SER A 188 0.07 4.95 -17.12
N TRP A 189 0.70 3.83 -16.85
CA TRP A 189 1.57 3.10 -17.78
C TRP A 189 0.89 1.86 -18.38
N GLU A 190 -0.45 1.79 -18.32
CA GLU A 190 -1.23 0.66 -18.85
C GLU A 190 -0.78 0.24 -20.26
N LYS A 191 -0.49 1.21 -21.12
CA LYS A 191 -0.14 0.99 -22.53
C LYS A 191 1.37 0.91 -22.78
N ASP A 192 2.21 1.15 -21.78
CA ASP A 192 3.66 1.13 -21.93
C ASP A 192 4.36 0.46 -20.74
N PRO A 193 4.20 -0.87 -20.57
CA PRO A 193 4.85 -1.64 -19.49
C PRO A 193 6.36 -1.51 -19.50
N ARG A 194 6.98 -1.50 -20.68
CA ARG A 194 8.44 -1.35 -20.82
C ARG A 194 8.92 0.02 -20.36
N GLY A 195 8.17 1.07 -20.71
CA GLY A 195 8.45 2.43 -20.25
C GLY A 195 8.43 2.53 -18.73
N TYR A 196 7.43 1.94 -18.09
CA TYR A 196 7.39 1.84 -16.63
C TYR A 196 8.58 1.03 -16.07
N GLY A 197 8.86 -0.13 -16.63
CA GLY A 197 9.97 -0.99 -16.19
C GLY A 197 11.32 -0.27 -16.26
N VAL A 198 11.61 0.43 -17.37
CA VAL A 198 12.81 1.27 -17.53
C VAL A 198 12.84 2.38 -16.47
N ARG A 199 11.69 3.05 -16.24
CA ARG A 199 11.61 4.09 -15.23
C ARG A 199 11.85 3.55 -13.82
N ALA A 200 11.23 2.45 -13.46
CA ALA A 200 11.42 1.79 -12.17
C ALA A 200 12.89 1.39 -11.96
N ASN A 201 13.54 0.84 -12.99
CA ASN A 201 14.96 0.52 -12.97
C ASN A 201 15.82 1.73 -12.66
N GLU A 202 15.66 2.84 -13.40
CA GLU A 202 16.49 4.02 -13.22
C GLU A 202 16.23 4.73 -11.88
N VAL A 203 14.97 4.78 -11.45
CA VAL A 203 14.60 5.35 -10.14
C VAL A 203 15.17 4.50 -9.00
N SER A 204 15.02 3.17 -9.06
CA SER A 204 15.58 2.26 -8.05
C SER A 204 17.10 2.45 -7.90
N LYS A 205 17.81 2.46 -9.00
CA LYS A 205 19.28 2.68 -9.00
C LYS A 205 19.64 4.02 -8.36
N ALA A 206 18.97 5.10 -8.78
CA ALA A 206 19.23 6.43 -8.26
C ALA A 206 18.96 6.54 -6.75
N MET A 207 17.85 5.98 -6.26
CA MET A 207 17.54 5.93 -4.84
C MET A 207 18.58 5.12 -4.04
N LYS A 208 19.01 3.97 -4.55
CA LYS A 208 20.04 3.13 -3.93
C LYS A 208 21.44 3.76 -3.95
N TRP A 209 21.69 4.73 -4.83
CA TRP A 209 22.93 5.52 -4.77
C TRP A 209 22.89 6.55 -3.64
N VAL A 210 21.72 7.01 -3.23
CA VAL A 210 21.56 7.87 -2.05
C VAL A 210 21.69 7.03 -0.77
N ASP A 211 20.97 5.92 -0.71
CA ASP A 211 21.04 4.97 0.41
C ASP A 211 21.08 3.52 -0.10
N PRO A 212 22.27 2.89 -0.12
CA PRO A 212 22.41 1.51 -0.62
C PRO A 212 21.78 0.44 0.27
N THR A 213 21.23 0.81 1.41
CA THR A 213 20.59 -0.14 2.36
C THR A 213 19.10 -0.31 2.16
N ILE A 214 18.49 0.44 1.23
CA ILE A 214 17.07 0.36 0.94
C ILE A 214 16.72 -0.80 0.02
N GLU A 215 15.49 -1.26 0.16
CA GLU A 215 14.84 -2.21 -0.74
C GLU A 215 13.79 -1.47 -1.58
N THR A 216 13.64 -1.84 -2.83
CA THR A 216 12.66 -1.23 -3.74
C THR A 216 11.67 -2.26 -4.27
N VAL A 217 10.44 -1.83 -4.44
CA VAL A 217 9.31 -2.65 -4.91
C VAL A 217 8.75 -2.03 -6.18
N ALA A 218 8.78 -2.75 -7.29
CA ALA A 218 8.14 -2.29 -8.54
C ALA A 218 6.69 -2.79 -8.62
N CYS A 219 5.81 -2.04 -9.27
CA CYS A 219 4.47 -2.51 -9.59
C CYS A 219 4.51 -3.62 -10.63
N VAL A 220 3.69 -4.64 -10.46
CA VAL A 220 3.19 -5.52 -11.50
C VAL A 220 1.68 -5.34 -11.61
N SER A 221 0.95 -6.20 -12.28
CA SER A 221 -0.50 -6.01 -12.48
C SER A 221 -1.24 -5.86 -11.15
N SER A 222 -2.04 -4.81 -11.07
CA SER A 222 -2.89 -4.50 -9.92
C SER A 222 -4.09 -5.44 -9.77
N SER A 223 -4.31 -6.29 -10.77
CA SER A 223 -5.30 -7.35 -10.72
C SER A 223 -5.05 -8.38 -11.82
N PRO A 224 -5.14 -9.68 -11.52
CA PRO A 224 -5.03 -10.73 -12.54
C PRO A 224 -6.22 -10.78 -13.51
N PHE A 225 -7.25 -9.96 -13.31
CA PHE A 225 -8.39 -9.84 -14.22
C PHE A 225 -8.22 -8.75 -15.29
N LEU A 226 -7.13 -8.00 -15.26
CA LEU A 226 -6.86 -6.99 -16.29
C LEU A 226 -6.42 -7.65 -17.59
N ALA A 227 -6.88 -7.09 -18.72
CA ALA A 227 -6.67 -7.68 -20.03
C ALA A 227 -5.19 -7.79 -20.44
N HIS A 228 -4.33 -6.99 -19.85
CA HIS A 228 -2.89 -6.99 -20.13
C HIS A 228 -2.11 -7.97 -19.24
N TYR A 229 -2.71 -8.52 -18.18
CA TYR A 229 -2.11 -9.56 -17.35
C TYR A 229 -2.01 -10.90 -18.13
N PRO A 230 -0.93 -11.68 -18.01
CA PRO A 230 0.32 -11.41 -17.27
C PRO A 230 1.43 -10.82 -18.15
N GLN A 231 1.12 -10.39 -19.37
CA GLN A 231 2.11 -9.88 -20.32
C GLN A 231 2.76 -8.59 -19.83
N TRP A 232 1.97 -7.70 -19.23
CA TRP A 232 2.44 -6.44 -18.65
C TRP A 232 3.54 -6.69 -17.61
N ASP A 233 3.34 -7.65 -16.75
CA ASP A 233 4.26 -8.02 -15.67
C ASP A 233 5.58 -8.55 -16.21
N LEU A 234 5.50 -9.42 -17.21
CA LEU A 234 6.68 -9.94 -17.89
C LEU A 234 7.53 -8.84 -18.52
N GLU A 235 6.90 -7.86 -19.17
CA GLU A 235 7.62 -6.76 -19.81
C GLU A 235 8.27 -5.83 -18.78
N VAL A 236 7.61 -5.52 -17.68
CA VAL A 236 8.19 -4.75 -16.56
C VAL A 236 9.37 -5.48 -15.94
N LEU A 237 9.20 -6.75 -15.61
CA LEU A 237 10.26 -7.57 -15.00
C LEU A 237 11.52 -7.63 -15.86
N GLN A 238 11.38 -7.73 -17.18
CA GLN A 238 12.54 -7.77 -18.08
C GLN A 238 13.40 -6.51 -18.04
N GLU A 239 12.80 -5.36 -17.72
CA GLU A 239 13.50 -4.07 -17.68
C GLU A 239 14.09 -3.72 -16.30
N CYS A 240 13.44 -4.14 -15.18
CA CYS A 240 13.86 -3.71 -13.85
C CYS A 240 14.39 -4.80 -12.93
N TYR A 241 14.43 -6.07 -13.35
CA TYR A 241 14.79 -7.23 -12.52
C TYR A 241 16.09 -7.06 -11.73
N GLU A 242 17.13 -6.47 -12.34
CA GLU A 242 18.45 -6.35 -11.71
C GLU A 242 18.54 -5.21 -10.67
N SER A 243 17.57 -4.31 -10.62
CA SER A 243 17.61 -3.14 -9.74
C SER A 243 16.62 -3.17 -8.60
N VAL A 244 15.46 -3.81 -8.78
CA VAL A 244 14.41 -3.89 -7.75
C VAL A 244 14.53 -5.18 -6.93
N ASP A 245 13.93 -5.22 -5.75
CA ASP A 245 14.06 -6.35 -4.82
C ASP A 245 12.75 -7.15 -4.73
N TYR A 246 11.63 -6.48 -4.92
CA TYR A 246 10.28 -7.05 -4.86
C TYR A 246 9.44 -6.55 -6.03
N VAL A 247 8.36 -7.29 -6.31
CA VAL A 247 7.24 -6.82 -7.12
C VAL A 247 5.96 -6.80 -6.30
N SER A 248 5.13 -5.77 -6.52
CA SER A 248 3.90 -5.49 -5.78
C SER A 248 2.71 -6.13 -6.47
N LEU A 249 1.96 -6.97 -5.75
CA LEU A 249 0.75 -7.65 -6.21
C LEU A 249 -0.47 -7.13 -5.46
N HIS A 250 -1.57 -6.93 -6.19
CA HIS A 250 -2.85 -6.51 -5.60
C HIS A 250 -3.97 -7.46 -6.03
N HIS A 251 -4.93 -7.70 -5.16
CA HIS A 251 -6.16 -8.39 -5.50
C HIS A 251 -7.28 -8.14 -4.49
N TYR A 252 -8.38 -7.63 -4.98
CA TYR A 252 -9.61 -7.46 -4.20
C TYR A 252 -10.61 -8.55 -4.59
N HIS A 253 -10.88 -9.46 -3.64
CA HIS A 253 -11.80 -10.56 -3.86
C HIS A 253 -13.21 -10.20 -3.41
N SER A 254 -14.20 -10.52 -4.25
CA SER A 254 -15.60 -10.29 -3.90
C SER A 254 -16.49 -11.46 -4.34
N ALA A 255 -17.53 -11.70 -3.56
CA ALA A 255 -18.54 -12.71 -3.88
C ALA A 255 -19.94 -12.10 -3.81
N PRO A 256 -20.93 -12.67 -4.55
CA PRO A 256 -22.33 -12.29 -4.39
C PRO A 256 -22.79 -12.55 -2.96
N GLU A 257 -23.75 -11.75 -2.49
CA GLU A 257 -24.38 -11.98 -1.19
C GLU A 257 -24.97 -13.37 -1.11
N GLY A 258 -24.64 -14.10 -0.05
CA GLY A 258 -25.08 -15.49 0.19
C GLY A 258 -24.23 -16.55 -0.48
N ASP A 259 -23.29 -16.21 -1.38
CA ASP A 259 -22.36 -17.18 -1.97
C ASP A 259 -21.05 -17.29 -1.15
N TYR A 260 -21.16 -17.90 0.00
CA TYR A 260 -20.03 -18.15 0.88
C TYR A 260 -19.01 -19.14 0.31
N ALA A 261 -19.43 -19.99 -0.63
CA ALA A 261 -18.50 -20.92 -1.27
C ALA A 261 -17.55 -20.16 -2.20
N ALA A 262 -18.06 -19.21 -2.98
CA ALA A 262 -17.24 -18.33 -3.80
C ALA A 262 -16.31 -17.47 -2.94
N LEU A 263 -16.81 -16.88 -1.85
CA LEU A 263 -16.00 -16.08 -0.94
C LEU A 263 -14.84 -16.89 -0.35
N LEU A 264 -15.14 -18.04 0.25
CA LEU A 264 -14.13 -18.87 0.90
C LEU A 264 -13.19 -19.59 -0.10
N GLY A 265 -13.65 -19.78 -1.34
CA GLY A 265 -12.84 -20.34 -2.43
C GLY A 265 -11.81 -19.38 -3.00
N GLY A 266 -11.87 -18.09 -2.66
CA GLY A 266 -10.96 -17.05 -3.16
C GLY A 266 -9.49 -17.34 -2.90
N SER A 267 -9.17 -18.07 -1.81
CA SER A 267 -7.79 -18.47 -1.50
C SER A 267 -7.10 -19.29 -2.59
N VAL A 268 -7.86 -20.11 -3.30
CA VAL A 268 -7.33 -20.91 -4.43
C VAL A 268 -6.89 -20.00 -5.56
N PHE A 269 -7.69 -18.99 -5.84
CA PHE A 269 -7.37 -18.00 -6.86
C PHE A 269 -6.13 -17.15 -6.48
N PHE A 270 -6.00 -16.78 -5.21
CA PHE A 270 -4.80 -16.09 -4.71
C PHE A 270 -3.55 -16.96 -4.90
N GLU A 271 -3.64 -18.24 -4.61
CA GLU A 271 -2.53 -19.17 -4.79
C GLU A 271 -2.12 -19.28 -6.26
N ASP A 272 -3.08 -19.39 -7.19
CA ASP A 272 -2.80 -19.41 -8.62
C ASP A 272 -2.15 -18.12 -9.12
N TYR A 273 -2.60 -16.96 -8.64
CA TYR A 273 -2.01 -15.66 -8.97
C TYR A 273 -0.55 -15.57 -8.48
N ILE A 274 -0.30 -15.88 -7.22
CA ILE A 274 1.05 -15.89 -6.63
C ILE A 274 1.97 -16.84 -7.40
N ASN A 275 1.51 -18.06 -7.71
CA ASN A 275 2.30 -19.04 -8.45
C ASN A 275 2.62 -18.59 -9.87
N THR A 276 1.72 -17.88 -10.53
CA THR A 276 1.97 -17.28 -11.85
C THR A 276 3.06 -16.23 -11.77
N GLU A 277 3.00 -15.32 -10.78
CA GLU A 277 4.02 -14.29 -10.59
C GLU A 277 5.39 -14.91 -10.24
N ILE A 278 5.43 -15.94 -9.42
CA ILE A 278 6.66 -16.70 -9.15
C ILE A 278 7.24 -17.25 -10.46
N ALA A 279 6.41 -17.85 -11.31
CA ALA A 279 6.85 -18.41 -12.58
C ALA A 279 7.39 -17.34 -13.54
N LEU A 280 6.79 -16.14 -13.61
CA LEU A 280 7.29 -15.03 -14.39
C LEU A 280 8.65 -14.54 -13.87
N CYS A 281 8.78 -14.38 -12.55
CA CYS A 281 10.04 -14.01 -11.91
C CYS A 281 11.15 -15.02 -12.20
N ASP A 282 10.88 -16.31 -12.07
CA ASP A 282 11.85 -17.39 -12.34
C ASP A 282 12.22 -17.49 -13.83
N PHE A 283 11.25 -17.22 -14.71
CA PHE A 283 11.51 -17.15 -16.16
C PHE A 283 12.49 -15.99 -16.48
N VAL A 284 12.23 -14.80 -15.95
CA VAL A 284 13.09 -13.62 -16.20
C VAL A 284 14.45 -13.81 -15.56
N GLN A 285 14.51 -14.36 -14.34
CA GLN A 285 15.76 -14.73 -13.68
C GLN A 285 16.64 -15.61 -14.59
N THR A 286 16.03 -16.68 -15.14
CA THR A 286 16.73 -17.62 -16.02
C THR A 286 17.17 -16.95 -17.31
N LYS A 287 16.29 -16.15 -17.93
CA LYS A 287 16.59 -15.41 -19.18
C LYS A 287 17.79 -14.46 -19.01
N LEU A 288 17.84 -13.74 -17.90
CA LEU A 288 18.91 -12.80 -17.58
C LEU A 288 20.14 -13.48 -16.97
N ARG A 289 20.04 -14.75 -16.58
CA ARG A 289 21.05 -15.48 -15.81
C ARG A 289 21.41 -14.77 -14.52
N SER A 290 20.41 -14.14 -13.90
CA SER A 290 20.59 -13.37 -12.67
C SER A 290 20.82 -14.29 -11.48
N PRO A 291 21.78 -14.00 -10.59
CA PRO A 291 21.91 -14.68 -9.31
C PRO A 291 20.88 -14.21 -8.29
N ARG A 292 20.18 -13.11 -8.56
CA ARG A 292 19.17 -12.54 -7.66
C ARG A 292 17.87 -13.33 -7.78
N LYS A 293 17.15 -13.40 -6.67
CA LYS A 293 15.78 -13.90 -6.64
C LYS A 293 14.84 -12.74 -6.36
N MET A 294 13.88 -12.53 -7.26
CA MET A 294 12.81 -11.55 -7.06
C MET A 294 11.88 -12.04 -5.96
N MET A 295 11.54 -11.16 -5.04
CA MET A 295 10.59 -11.42 -3.97
C MET A 295 9.23 -10.79 -4.31
N LEU A 296 8.18 -11.28 -3.68
CA LEU A 296 6.82 -10.77 -3.87
C LEU A 296 6.39 -9.95 -2.65
N SER A 297 5.73 -8.84 -2.91
CA SER A 297 5.01 -8.02 -1.92
C SER A 297 3.54 -8.06 -2.27
N PHE A 298 2.74 -8.78 -1.49
CA PHE A 298 1.28 -8.74 -1.65
C PHE A 298 0.76 -7.67 -0.70
N ASP A 299 0.69 -6.43 -1.16
CA ASP A 299 0.60 -5.23 -0.32
C ASP A 299 -0.73 -4.49 -0.41
N GLU A 300 -1.61 -4.91 -1.30
CA GLU A 300 -3.02 -4.52 -1.26
C GLU A 300 -3.93 -5.72 -1.56
N TYR A 301 -4.82 -6.03 -0.63
CA TYR A 301 -5.88 -6.99 -0.87
C TYR A 301 -6.98 -6.83 0.17
N GLY A 302 -8.16 -7.27 -0.20
CA GLY A 302 -9.31 -7.23 0.66
C GLY A 302 -10.42 -8.12 0.12
N THR A 303 -11.42 -8.34 0.96
CA THR A 303 -12.62 -9.09 0.57
C THR A 303 -13.86 -8.26 0.78
N SER A 304 -14.87 -8.46 -0.05
CA SER A 304 -16.17 -7.82 0.11
C SER A 304 -17.29 -8.74 -0.34
N ILE A 305 -18.45 -8.63 0.33
CA ILE A 305 -19.70 -9.23 -0.14
C ILE A 305 -20.45 -8.16 -0.92
N ARG A 306 -20.76 -8.45 -2.19
CA ARG A 306 -21.54 -7.54 -3.02
C ARG A 306 -23.02 -7.69 -2.72
N PRO A 307 -23.72 -6.61 -2.35
CA PRO A 307 -25.17 -6.61 -2.30
C PRO A 307 -25.77 -6.96 -3.68
N HIS A 308 -26.88 -7.65 -3.68
CA HIS A 308 -27.58 -8.00 -4.92
C HIS A 308 -27.87 -6.73 -5.76
N GLY A 309 -27.25 -6.62 -6.95
CA GLY A 309 -27.55 -5.60 -7.95
C GLY A 309 -26.61 -4.39 -8.01
N GLU A 310 -25.58 -4.31 -7.20
CA GLU A 310 -24.60 -3.22 -7.29
C GLU A 310 -23.32 -3.65 -8.02
N LEU A 311 -22.94 -2.85 -9.02
CA LEU A 311 -21.77 -3.09 -9.88
C LEU A 311 -20.48 -2.38 -9.38
N HIS A 312 -20.47 -1.80 -8.17
CA HIS A 312 -19.29 -1.10 -7.68
C HIS A 312 -18.33 -2.05 -6.96
N PRO A 313 -17.07 -2.12 -7.41
CA PRO A 313 -16.04 -2.82 -6.69
C PRO A 313 -15.65 -2.02 -5.44
N GLY A 314 -15.75 -2.66 -4.28
CA GLY A 314 -15.15 -2.21 -3.05
C GLY A 314 -15.81 -1.01 -2.38
N PHE A 315 -16.04 -1.06 -1.12
CA PHE A 315 -16.63 -0.13 -0.15
C PHE A 315 -18.12 -0.38 0.15
N GLY A 316 -18.52 -1.65 0.18
CA GLY A 316 -19.74 -2.07 0.87
C GLY A 316 -19.50 -2.20 2.37
N PRO A 317 -20.55 -2.21 3.22
CA PRO A 317 -20.39 -2.47 4.64
C PRO A 317 -19.73 -3.85 4.84
N HIS A 318 -18.58 -3.86 5.49
CA HIS A 318 -17.92 -5.08 5.89
C HIS A 318 -18.78 -5.80 6.92
N ASN A 319 -18.97 -7.09 6.76
CA ASN A 319 -19.72 -7.90 7.71
C ASN A 319 -18.79 -8.87 8.46
N LEU A 320 -19.39 -9.64 9.36
CA LEU A 320 -18.64 -10.57 10.19
C LEU A 320 -17.85 -11.61 9.37
N TYR A 321 -18.30 -11.97 8.16
CA TYR A 321 -17.60 -12.89 7.27
C TYR A 321 -16.39 -12.24 6.63
N ASP A 322 -16.45 -10.97 6.27
CA ASP A 322 -15.29 -10.20 5.83
C ASP A 322 -14.24 -10.16 6.94
N ALA A 323 -14.66 -9.98 8.20
CA ALA A 323 -13.77 -10.04 9.34
C ALA A 323 -13.11 -11.42 9.53
N TYR A 324 -13.84 -12.51 9.38
CA TYR A 324 -13.28 -13.88 9.48
C TYR A 324 -12.35 -14.24 8.33
N TYR A 325 -12.67 -13.81 7.14
CA TYR A 325 -11.82 -14.03 5.98
C TYR A 325 -10.59 -13.15 6.04
N ASN A 326 -10.74 -11.97 6.58
CA ASN A 326 -9.72 -11.00 6.80
C ASN A 326 -8.81 -11.30 8.00
N PHE A 327 -8.87 -12.45 8.64
CA PHE A 327 -7.93 -12.89 9.67
C PHE A 327 -6.63 -13.51 9.12
N ASP A 328 -6.34 -13.31 7.86
CA ASP A 328 -5.00 -13.50 7.37
C ASP A 328 -4.20 -12.24 7.69
N PRO A 329 -3.09 -12.36 8.42
CA PRO A 329 -2.47 -11.25 9.14
C PRO A 329 -1.61 -10.32 8.28
N SER A 330 -1.66 -10.42 6.97
CA SER A 330 -1.01 -9.46 6.06
C SER A 330 -1.95 -8.36 5.57
N ARG A 331 -3.11 -8.12 6.22
CA ARG A 331 -4.21 -7.37 5.64
C ARG A 331 -4.32 -5.94 6.07
N GLU A 332 -4.83 -5.22 5.10
CA GLU A 332 -5.47 -3.92 5.25
C GLU A 332 -6.51 -3.93 6.36
N TYR A 333 -6.09 -3.66 7.59
CA TYR A 333 -6.94 -3.32 8.71
C TYR A 333 -6.69 -1.91 9.10
N ILE A 334 -7.27 -1.05 8.33
CA ILE A 334 -7.55 0.25 8.84
C ILE A 334 -8.96 0.15 9.35
N LEU A 335 -9.10 0.28 10.66
CA LEU A 335 -10.36 0.33 11.35
C LEU A 335 -11.24 1.37 10.66
N HIS A 336 -12.12 0.91 9.77
CA HIS A 336 -13.22 1.73 9.31
C HIS A 336 -14.09 1.98 10.53
N ASP A 337 -14.19 3.23 10.96
CA ASP A 337 -15.26 3.66 11.82
C ASP A 337 -16.54 3.68 10.95
N PRO A 338 -17.44 2.70 11.06
CA PRO A 338 -18.63 2.62 10.21
C PRO A 338 -19.58 3.81 10.43
N ASP A 339 -19.46 4.54 11.54
CA ASP A 339 -20.30 5.68 11.86
C ASP A 339 -19.78 7.00 11.25
N ASN A 340 -18.59 7.00 10.67
CA ASN A 340 -17.95 8.20 10.08
C ASN A 340 -17.71 8.10 8.57
N MET A 341 -18.33 7.16 7.88
CA MET A 341 -18.45 7.19 6.43
C MET A 341 -19.42 8.32 6.05
N GLY A 342 -18.95 9.55 6.24
CA GLY A 342 -19.63 10.72 5.74
C GLY A 342 -19.93 10.50 4.27
N GLU A 343 -21.22 10.58 3.90
CA GLU A 343 -21.69 10.51 2.53
C GLU A 343 -20.73 11.28 1.63
N SER A 344 -19.97 10.58 0.80
CA SER A 344 -19.28 11.19 -0.31
C SER A 344 -20.36 11.65 -1.28
N ARG A 345 -20.86 12.86 -1.06
CA ARG A 345 -21.74 13.53 -2.02
C ARG A 345 -20.89 13.83 -3.24
N HIS A 346 -20.96 12.97 -4.24
CA HIS A 346 -20.60 13.37 -5.59
C HIS A 346 -21.34 14.66 -5.93
N PRO A 347 -20.67 15.73 -6.33
CA PRO A 347 -21.35 16.80 -7.00
C PRO A 347 -21.84 16.25 -8.33
N ARG A 348 -23.13 15.91 -8.41
CA ARG A 348 -23.77 15.68 -9.69
C ARG A 348 -23.68 17.00 -10.44
N GLY A 349 -22.89 17.00 -11.52
CA GLY A 349 -22.89 18.12 -12.44
C GLY A 349 -24.29 18.39 -12.95
N GLY A 350 -24.73 19.65 -12.80
CA GLY A 350 -25.84 20.22 -13.57
C GLY A 350 -25.35 20.67 -14.92
#